data_f5750cffcd1615f3d1f6d8ed23aba877
#
_entry.id   f5750cffcd1615f3d1f6d8ed23aba877
#
_cell.length_a   1.000
_cell.length_b   1.000
_cell.length_c   1.000
_cell.angle_alpha   90.00
_cell.angle_beta   90.00
_cell.angle_gamma   90.00
#
_symmetry.space_group_name_H-M   'P 1'
#
loop_
_entity.id
_entity.type
_entity.pdbx_description
1 polymer ?
#
loop_
_entity_poly.entity_id
_entity_poly.type
_entity_poly.pdbx_seq_one_letter_code
_entity_poly.pdbx_strand_id
1 'polypeptide(L)'
;MQMKTKIKKTIIIILASFAIISIFLPSIKPLYNQTMNREFIENVESNALSANIKIVQLTYKTGVNSSSIAVSAGASGVIIRKEGNRYFALTANHVISVLEDVDKTQIVVLGYDDLDFKDSLNKGGEDIGIANYYMKFPEITVEYTSNKSDLALISFMSDKAYTVLSLAEDIPKYGDKIASMSNPHGKRNIVTAGKIGSKKFWDYEDESEKVKYSIIRHSAVTSEGSSGSALLNEDLDIVGIHLGGNENLFHQYVSGMAIPNDQVRAFLGEWIKTIS
;
A
#
# COMPACT_ATOMS: atom_id res chain seq x y z
N MET A 1 31.25 -45.76 22.98
CA MET A 1 31.68 -44.58 22.17
C MET A 1 30.80 -44.35 20.95
N GLN A 2 30.38 -45.37 20.20
CA GLN A 2 29.54 -45.25 18.98
C GLN A 2 28.12 -44.65 19.22
N MET A 3 27.46 -44.93 20.33
CA MET A 3 26.10 -44.43 20.63
C MET A 3 26.06 -42.90 20.83
N LYS A 4 27.07 -42.33 21.54
CA LYS A 4 27.18 -40.87 21.72
C LYS A 4 27.39 -40.12 20.39
N THR A 5 28.07 -40.74 19.43
CA THR A 5 28.35 -40.17 18.11
C THR A 5 27.09 -40.20 17.22
N LYS A 6 26.27 -41.26 17.30
CA LYS A 6 24.97 -41.33 16.60
C LYS A 6 24.01 -40.25 17.11
N ILE A 7 23.86 -40.10 18.43
CA ILE A 7 22.97 -39.08 19.04
C ILE A 7 23.41 -37.67 18.64
N LYS A 8 24.71 -37.36 18.64
CA LYS A 8 25.22 -36.06 18.18
C LYS A 8 24.87 -35.77 16.70
N LYS A 9 25.06 -36.77 15.82
CA LYS A 9 24.70 -36.62 14.37
C LYS A 9 23.20 -36.38 14.19
N THR A 10 22.35 -37.10 14.91
CA THR A 10 20.90 -36.93 14.84
C THR A 10 20.48 -35.54 15.31
N ILE A 11 21.05 -35.03 16.42
CA ILE A 11 20.77 -33.68 16.93
C ILE A 11 21.22 -32.62 15.92
N ILE A 12 22.38 -32.76 15.29
CA ILE A 12 22.86 -31.82 14.26
C ILE A 12 21.94 -31.81 13.04
N ILE A 13 21.46 -32.98 12.60
CA ILE A 13 20.52 -33.06 11.45
C ILE A 13 19.21 -32.38 11.82
N ILE A 14 18.67 -32.60 13.00
CA ILE A 14 17.42 -31.95 13.47
C ILE A 14 17.60 -30.43 13.55
N LEU A 15 18.70 -29.94 14.11
CA LEU A 15 18.99 -28.51 14.20
C LEU A 15 19.18 -27.87 12.82
N ALA A 16 19.88 -28.56 11.90
CA ALA A 16 20.04 -28.12 10.53
C ALA A 16 18.70 -28.07 9.79
N SER A 17 17.82 -29.08 9.97
CA SER A 17 16.47 -29.09 9.40
C SER A 17 15.62 -27.96 9.94
N PHE A 18 15.66 -27.69 11.26
CA PHE A 18 14.97 -26.54 11.86
C PHE A 18 15.48 -25.20 11.31
N ALA A 19 16.81 -25.05 11.16
CA ALA A 19 17.39 -23.84 10.57
C ALA A 19 16.95 -23.62 9.11
N ILE A 20 16.93 -24.68 8.29
CA ILE A 20 16.48 -24.63 6.91
C ILE A 20 14.98 -24.25 6.86
N ILE A 21 14.15 -24.88 7.67
CA ILE A 21 12.72 -24.58 7.76
C ILE A 21 12.51 -23.11 8.15
N SER A 22 13.24 -22.61 9.13
CA SER A 22 13.15 -21.23 9.60
C SER A 22 13.53 -20.20 8.53
N ILE A 23 14.46 -20.55 7.64
CA ILE A 23 14.88 -19.68 6.51
C ILE A 23 13.82 -19.67 5.40
N PHE A 24 13.21 -20.80 5.08
CA PHE A 24 12.27 -20.91 3.97
C PHE A 24 10.81 -20.64 4.36
N LEU A 25 10.43 -20.80 5.63
CA LEU A 25 9.06 -20.57 6.09
C LEU A 25 8.50 -19.18 5.73
N PRO A 26 9.26 -18.07 5.89
CA PRO A 26 8.78 -16.75 5.48
C PRO A 26 8.48 -16.63 3.98
N SER A 27 9.22 -17.35 3.12
CA SER A 27 9.00 -17.33 1.67
C SER A 27 7.79 -18.17 1.23
N ILE A 28 7.48 -19.24 1.97
CA ILE A 28 6.36 -20.15 1.68
C ILE A 28 5.03 -19.58 2.19
N LYS A 29 5.05 -18.88 3.33
CA LYS A 29 3.85 -18.33 3.95
C LYS A 29 3.03 -17.40 3.04
N PRO A 30 3.62 -16.47 2.27
CA PRO A 30 2.88 -15.65 1.32
C PRO A 30 2.17 -16.49 0.25
N LEU A 31 2.86 -17.46 -0.34
CA LEU A 31 2.28 -18.34 -1.36
C LEU A 31 1.12 -19.17 -0.80
N TYR A 32 1.27 -19.72 0.40
CA TYR A 32 0.21 -20.46 1.10
C TYR A 32 -1.02 -19.56 1.35
N ASN A 33 -0.82 -18.33 1.84
CA ASN A 33 -1.90 -17.39 2.08
C ASN A 33 -2.66 -17.04 0.79
N GLN A 34 -1.96 -16.85 -0.32
CA GLN A 34 -2.58 -16.59 -1.63
C GLN A 34 -3.44 -17.78 -2.10
N THR A 35 -2.90 -19.00 -2.01
CA THR A 35 -3.64 -20.21 -2.44
C THR A 35 -4.89 -20.45 -1.58
N MET A 36 -4.77 -20.30 -0.25
CA MET A 36 -5.87 -20.55 0.68
C MET A 36 -6.96 -19.46 0.68
N ASN A 37 -6.70 -18.30 0.07
CA ASN A 37 -7.64 -17.19 0.00
C ASN A 37 -8.02 -16.84 -1.44
N ARG A 38 -7.90 -17.78 -2.36
CA ARG A 38 -8.12 -17.54 -3.80
C ARG A 38 -9.50 -16.97 -4.11
N GLU A 39 -10.55 -17.54 -3.55
CA GLU A 39 -11.92 -17.06 -3.74
C GLU A 39 -12.10 -15.62 -3.24
N PHE A 40 -11.52 -15.28 -2.09
CA PHE A 40 -11.56 -13.92 -1.56
C PHE A 40 -10.77 -12.94 -2.46
N ILE A 41 -9.60 -13.35 -2.97
CA ILE A 41 -8.81 -12.53 -3.91
C ILE A 41 -9.62 -12.28 -5.18
N GLU A 42 -10.22 -13.32 -5.78
CA GLU A 42 -11.06 -13.21 -6.98
C GLU A 42 -12.27 -12.29 -6.74
N ASN A 43 -12.87 -12.32 -5.54
CA ASN A 43 -13.96 -11.41 -5.17
C ASN A 43 -13.48 -9.95 -5.12
N VAL A 44 -12.32 -9.68 -4.50
CA VAL A 44 -11.72 -8.33 -4.47
C VAL A 44 -11.37 -7.85 -5.87
N GLU A 45 -10.74 -8.70 -6.69
CA GLU A 45 -10.37 -8.37 -8.07
C GLU A 45 -11.59 -8.00 -8.93
N SER A 46 -12.70 -8.71 -8.74
CA SER A 46 -13.91 -8.51 -9.54
C SER A 46 -14.76 -7.31 -9.10
N ASN A 47 -14.81 -7.01 -7.79
CA ASN A 47 -15.81 -6.10 -7.24
C ASN A 47 -15.22 -4.84 -6.56
N ALA A 48 -13.95 -4.85 -6.13
CA ALA A 48 -13.35 -3.75 -5.40
C ALA A 48 -12.13 -3.13 -6.11
N LEU A 49 -11.43 -3.89 -6.95
CA LEU A 49 -10.13 -3.49 -7.48
C LEU A 49 -10.17 -2.22 -8.33
N SER A 50 -11.33 -1.87 -8.93
CA SER A 50 -11.46 -0.61 -9.67
C SER A 50 -11.41 0.64 -8.76
N ALA A 51 -11.50 0.48 -7.44
CA ALA A 51 -11.25 1.56 -6.47
C ALA A 51 -9.76 1.82 -6.21
N ASN A 52 -8.86 0.90 -6.64
CA ASN A 52 -7.42 1.06 -6.46
C ASN A 52 -6.86 2.09 -7.46
N ILE A 53 -6.11 3.05 -6.96
CA ILE A 53 -5.40 4.04 -7.77
C ILE A 53 -3.89 3.94 -7.54
N LYS A 54 -3.12 4.29 -8.57
CA LYS A 54 -1.68 4.51 -8.44
C LYS A 54 -1.39 6.00 -8.43
N ILE A 55 -0.56 6.43 -7.50
CA ILE A 55 -0.14 7.82 -7.31
C ILE A 55 1.31 7.91 -7.75
N VAL A 56 1.63 8.81 -8.69
CA VAL A 56 2.97 9.01 -9.23
C VAL A 56 3.38 10.46 -9.00
N GLN A 57 4.58 10.66 -8.46
CA GLN A 57 5.19 11.99 -8.32
C GLN A 57 6.17 12.25 -9.47
N LEU A 58 6.05 13.44 -10.06
CA LEU A 58 7.02 14.03 -10.98
C LEU A 58 7.71 15.18 -10.26
N THR A 59 9.00 15.04 -10.05
CA THR A 59 9.82 16.02 -9.32
C THR A 59 10.74 16.75 -10.29
N TYR A 60 10.59 18.06 -10.35
CA TYR A 60 11.36 18.95 -11.23
C TYR A 60 12.53 19.53 -10.46
N LYS A 61 13.72 19.45 -11.07
CA LYS A 61 14.91 20.08 -10.52
C LYS A 61 15.69 20.78 -11.64
N THR A 62 15.94 22.07 -11.46
CA THR A 62 16.75 22.88 -12.37
C THR A 62 18.18 22.94 -11.84
N GLY A 63 19.12 22.43 -12.61
CA GLY A 63 20.55 22.56 -12.35
C GLY A 63 21.15 23.72 -13.15
N VAL A 64 22.40 24.07 -12.87
CA VAL A 64 23.12 25.18 -13.54
C VAL A 64 23.16 25.05 -15.07
N ASN A 65 23.20 23.81 -15.58
CA ASN A 65 23.31 23.52 -17.00
C ASN A 65 22.27 22.59 -17.58
N SER A 66 21.30 22.12 -16.76
CA SER A 66 20.27 21.18 -17.22
C SER A 66 19.07 21.19 -16.27
N SER A 67 17.89 20.91 -16.82
CA SER A 67 16.69 20.58 -16.05
C SER A 67 16.45 19.07 -16.12
N SER A 68 16.01 18.50 -15.03
CA SER A 68 15.66 17.06 -14.96
C SER A 68 14.27 16.88 -14.32
N ILE A 69 13.59 15.84 -14.75
CA ILE A 69 12.32 15.41 -14.15
C ILE A 69 12.52 13.97 -13.68
N ALA A 70 12.46 13.77 -12.37
CA ALA A 70 12.45 12.44 -11.78
C ALA A 70 10.99 11.97 -11.66
N VAL A 71 10.77 10.69 -11.97
CA VAL A 71 9.44 10.04 -11.86
C VAL A 71 9.54 8.94 -10.82
N SER A 72 8.67 8.99 -9.80
CA SER A 72 8.61 7.95 -8.77
C SER A 72 8.09 6.63 -9.34
N ALA A 73 8.45 5.51 -8.70
CA ALA A 73 7.87 4.20 -9.02
C ALA A 73 6.35 4.15 -8.74
N GLY A 74 5.87 5.08 -7.93
CA GLY A 74 4.48 5.24 -7.55
C GLY A 74 4.14 4.56 -6.23
N ALA A 75 2.98 4.93 -5.70
CA ALA A 75 2.38 4.39 -4.49
C ALA A 75 0.89 4.08 -4.74
N SER A 76 0.15 3.76 -3.71
CA SER A 76 -1.24 3.32 -3.81
C SER A 76 -2.20 4.31 -3.13
N GLY A 77 -3.47 4.23 -3.50
CA GLY A 77 -4.57 4.90 -2.84
C GLY A 77 -5.87 4.17 -3.11
N VAL A 78 -6.93 4.57 -2.41
CA VAL A 78 -8.25 3.94 -2.53
C VAL A 78 -9.36 4.99 -2.62
N ILE A 79 -10.25 4.85 -3.58
CA ILE A 79 -11.40 5.74 -3.81
C ILE A 79 -12.49 5.44 -2.76
N ILE A 80 -12.92 6.50 -2.04
CA ILE A 80 -13.90 6.42 -0.95
C ILE A 80 -15.14 7.29 -1.15
N ARG A 81 -15.12 8.21 -2.12
CA ARG A 81 -16.25 9.12 -2.41
C ARG A 81 -16.19 9.61 -3.84
N LYS A 82 -17.38 9.91 -4.40
CA LYS A 82 -17.56 10.52 -5.73
C LYS A 82 -18.55 11.66 -5.65
N GLU A 83 -18.23 12.78 -6.29
CA GLU A 83 -19.14 13.93 -6.49
C GLU A 83 -19.06 14.39 -7.96
N GLY A 84 -20.07 14.10 -8.74
CA GLY A 84 -20.01 14.30 -10.18
C GLY A 84 -18.85 13.53 -10.81
N ASN A 85 -17.90 14.24 -11.42
CA ASN A 85 -16.67 13.68 -12.01
C ASN A 85 -15.46 13.75 -11.05
N ARG A 86 -15.66 14.27 -9.85
CA ARG A 86 -14.61 14.37 -8.84
C ARG A 86 -14.62 13.14 -7.94
N TYR A 87 -13.49 12.45 -7.88
CA TYR A 87 -13.25 11.31 -7.00
C TYR A 87 -12.37 11.72 -5.83
N PHE A 88 -12.71 11.25 -4.63
CA PHE A 88 -11.92 11.42 -3.42
C PHE A 88 -11.29 10.10 -3.03
N ALA A 89 -10.00 10.13 -2.71
CA ALA A 89 -9.25 8.94 -2.37
C ALA A 89 -8.40 9.14 -1.12
N LEU A 90 -8.28 8.09 -0.33
CA LEU A 90 -7.33 8.00 0.79
C LEU A 90 -5.99 7.46 0.31
N THR A 91 -4.93 7.97 0.91
CA THR A 91 -3.56 7.45 0.79
C THR A 91 -2.77 7.76 2.06
N ALA A 92 -1.53 7.29 2.15
CA ALA A 92 -0.62 7.70 3.22
C ALA A 92 -0.09 9.12 2.96
N ASN A 93 0.10 9.92 4.01
CA ASN A 93 0.58 11.30 3.86
C ASN A 93 2.01 11.37 3.29
N HIS A 94 2.90 10.46 3.71
CA HIS A 94 4.26 10.41 3.16
C HIS A 94 4.30 10.15 1.64
N VAL A 95 3.24 9.58 1.05
CA VAL A 95 3.12 9.35 -0.40
C VAL A 95 3.03 10.65 -1.20
N ILE A 96 2.45 11.69 -0.60
CA ILE A 96 2.25 12.99 -1.25
C ILE A 96 3.15 14.09 -0.69
N SER A 97 4.04 13.74 0.26
CA SER A 97 5.00 14.69 0.81
C SER A 97 5.97 15.16 -0.26
N VAL A 98 6.16 16.47 -0.30
CA VAL A 98 7.08 17.11 -1.25
C VAL A 98 8.50 17.04 -0.69
N LEU A 99 9.45 16.66 -1.53
CA LEU A 99 10.86 16.66 -1.16
C LEU A 99 11.38 18.11 -1.00
N GLU A 100 12.26 18.32 -0.04
CA GLU A 100 13.03 19.54 0.06
C GLU A 100 14.01 19.66 -1.11
N ASP A 101 14.45 20.86 -1.47
CA ASP A 101 15.39 21.14 -2.55
C ASP A 101 14.93 20.76 -3.98
N VAL A 102 13.64 20.86 -4.27
CA VAL A 102 13.08 20.70 -5.62
C VAL A 102 12.30 21.93 -6.05
N ASP A 103 12.30 22.25 -7.34
CA ASP A 103 11.64 23.46 -7.85
C ASP A 103 10.11 23.31 -7.89
N LYS A 104 9.64 22.10 -8.21
CA LYS A 104 8.23 21.75 -8.31
C LYS A 104 8.02 20.26 -8.13
N THR A 105 6.94 19.89 -7.51
CA THR A 105 6.40 18.52 -7.52
C THR A 105 5.00 18.56 -8.15
N GLN A 106 4.76 17.68 -9.11
CA GLN A 106 3.45 17.39 -9.67
C GLN A 106 3.08 15.96 -9.31
N ILE A 107 1.87 15.74 -8.82
CA ILE A 107 1.41 14.42 -8.40
C ILE A 107 0.19 14.07 -9.25
N VAL A 108 0.26 12.92 -9.92
CA VAL A 108 -0.79 12.46 -10.83
C VAL A 108 -1.34 11.10 -10.39
N VAL A 109 -2.57 10.81 -10.82
CA VAL A 109 -3.27 9.57 -10.51
C VAL A 109 -3.54 8.77 -11.78
N LEU A 110 -3.18 7.48 -11.71
CA LEU A 110 -3.61 6.47 -12.67
C LEU A 110 -4.77 5.69 -12.05
N GLY A 111 -5.90 5.64 -12.73
CA GLY A 111 -7.04 4.80 -12.36
C GLY A 111 -6.76 3.33 -12.66
N TYR A 112 -7.66 2.45 -12.26
CA TYR A 112 -7.53 0.99 -12.38
C TYR A 112 -7.14 0.50 -13.78
N ASP A 113 -7.76 1.04 -14.82
CA ASP A 113 -7.61 0.63 -16.22
C ASP A 113 -6.47 1.34 -16.98
N ASP A 114 -5.81 2.31 -16.35
CA ASP A 114 -4.66 2.97 -16.95
C ASP A 114 -3.43 2.07 -16.92
N LEU A 115 -2.57 2.20 -17.92
CA LEU A 115 -1.32 1.46 -18.02
C LEU A 115 -0.17 2.27 -17.40
N ASP A 116 0.82 1.58 -16.87
CA ASP A 116 2.14 2.18 -16.63
C ASP A 116 2.86 2.44 -17.96
N PHE A 117 3.84 3.35 -17.94
CA PHE A 117 4.62 3.69 -19.14
C PHE A 117 5.19 2.47 -19.86
N LYS A 118 5.82 1.55 -19.11
CA LYS A 118 6.38 0.31 -19.66
C LYS A 118 5.32 -0.59 -20.29
N ASP A 119 4.17 -0.75 -19.64
CA ASP A 119 3.08 -1.58 -20.14
C ASP A 119 2.41 -0.94 -21.36
N SER A 120 2.35 0.39 -21.40
CA SER A 120 1.90 1.13 -22.58
C SER A 120 2.79 0.86 -23.79
N LEU A 121 4.13 0.95 -23.61
CA LEU A 121 5.09 0.63 -24.68
C LEU A 121 4.98 -0.81 -25.14
N ASN A 122 4.85 -1.77 -24.22
CA ASN A 122 4.70 -3.19 -24.53
C ASN A 122 3.43 -3.49 -25.35
N LYS A 123 2.41 -2.63 -25.22
CA LYS A 123 1.15 -2.72 -25.99
C LYS A 123 1.15 -1.85 -27.26
N GLY A 124 2.31 -1.35 -27.66
CA GLY A 124 2.46 -0.55 -28.88
C GLY A 124 2.18 0.95 -28.72
N GLY A 125 2.17 1.45 -27.48
CA GLY A 125 2.09 2.89 -27.21
C GLY A 125 3.35 3.65 -27.69
N GLU A 126 3.19 4.93 -27.97
CA GLU A 126 4.26 5.81 -28.42
C GLU A 126 5.26 6.09 -27.28
N ASP A 127 6.56 6.05 -27.58
CA ASP A 127 7.62 6.48 -26.66
C ASP A 127 7.81 7.99 -26.69
N ILE A 128 7.06 8.68 -25.84
CA ILE A 128 7.16 10.13 -25.63
C ILE A 128 8.02 10.50 -24.42
N GLY A 129 8.69 9.51 -23.83
CA GLY A 129 9.42 9.63 -22.58
C GLY A 129 8.54 9.53 -21.33
N ILE A 130 9.07 8.93 -20.29
CA ILE A 130 8.34 8.57 -19.07
C ILE A 130 7.65 9.77 -18.39
N ALA A 131 8.31 10.91 -18.30
CA ALA A 131 7.73 12.11 -17.66
C ALA A 131 6.54 12.63 -18.46
N ASN A 132 6.68 12.80 -19.79
CA ASN A 132 5.61 13.25 -20.67
C ASN A 132 4.41 12.27 -20.66
N TYR A 133 4.69 10.99 -20.51
CA TYR A 133 3.63 9.98 -20.39
C TYR A 133 2.77 10.22 -19.14
N TYR A 134 3.40 10.37 -17.98
CA TYR A 134 2.67 10.56 -16.72
C TYR A 134 2.00 11.93 -16.61
N MET A 135 2.53 12.98 -17.25
CA MET A 135 1.87 14.30 -17.31
C MET A 135 0.50 14.31 -18.01
N LYS A 136 0.13 13.25 -18.73
CA LYS A 136 -1.20 13.12 -19.36
C LYS A 136 -2.30 12.76 -18.37
N PHE A 137 -1.95 12.27 -17.19
CA PHE A 137 -2.91 11.82 -16.18
C PHE A 137 -3.38 12.97 -15.29
N PRO A 138 -4.57 12.84 -14.67
CA PRO A 138 -5.10 13.86 -13.77
C PRO A 138 -4.14 14.19 -12.64
N GLU A 139 -3.91 15.47 -12.41
CA GLU A 139 -3.21 15.97 -11.23
C GLU A 139 -4.14 15.94 -10.03
N ILE A 140 -3.59 15.64 -8.85
CA ILE A 140 -4.37 15.62 -7.62
C ILE A 140 -4.61 17.01 -7.07
N THR A 141 -5.72 17.15 -6.32
CA THR A 141 -5.89 18.19 -5.31
C THR A 141 -5.74 17.56 -3.94
N VAL A 142 -4.91 18.13 -3.08
CA VAL A 142 -4.82 17.72 -1.68
C VAL A 142 -5.95 18.37 -0.91
N GLU A 143 -6.87 17.57 -0.37
CA GLU A 143 -8.04 18.04 0.36
C GLU A 143 -7.75 18.23 1.84
N TYR A 144 -7.05 17.26 2.43
CA TYR A 144 -6.70 17.26 3.84
C TYR A 144 -5.54 16.33 4.12
N THR A 145 -4.67 16.71 5.04
CA THR A 145 -3.52 15.88 5.46
C THR A 145 -3.37 15.88 6.96
N SER A 146 -2.80 14.80 7.48
CA SER A 146 -2.42 14.69 8.87
C SER A 146 -1.07 14.00 9.00
N ASN A 147 -0.03 14.74 9.33
CA ASN A 147 1.27 14.15 9.69
C ASN A 147 1.13 13.24 10.91
N LYS A 148 0.25 13.61 11.86
CA LYS A 148 0.03 12.86 13.10
C LYS A 148 -0.46 11.44 12.84
N SER A 149 -1.29 11.21 11.82
CA SER A 149 -1.83 9.90 11.49
C SER A 149 -1.25 9.31 10.20
N ASP A 150 -0.32 10.01 9.55
CA ASP A 150 0.24 9.66 8.24
C ASP A 150 -0.86 9.34 7.19
N LEU A 151 -1.92 10.13 7.19
CA LEU A 151 -3.04 10.01 6.26
C LEU A 151 -3.19 11.26 5.41
N ALA A 152 -3.60 11.07 4.16
CA ALA A 152 -3.99 12.12 3.24
C ALA A 152 -5.30 11.78 2.53
N LEU A 153 -6.15 12.78 2.39
CA LEU A 153 -7.31 12.79 1.50
C LEU A 153 -6.96 13.63 0.28
N ILE A 154 -7.04 13.03 -0.86
CA ILE A 154 -6.81 13.67 -2.16
C ILE A 154 -8.07 13.60 -3.01
N SER A 155 -8.18 14.46 -4.02
CA SER A 155 -9.18 14.33 -5.07
C SER A 155 -8.58 14.49 -6.45
N PHE A 156 -9.27 13.97 -7.45
CA PHE A 156 -8.91 14.10 -8.86
C PHE A 156 -10.18 14.05 -9.73
N MET A 157 -10.07 14.60 -10.95
CA MET A 157 -11.17 14.58 -11.92
C MET A 157 -11.01 13.38 -12.85
N SER A 158 -12.11 12.67 -13.13
CA SER A 158 -12.15 11.61 -14.12
C SER A 158 -13.54 11.39 -14.67
N ASP A 159 -13.63 11.18 -15.98
CA ASP A 159 -14.89 10.78 -16.65
C ASP A 159 -15.11 9.26 -16.63
N LYS A 160 -14.13 8.51 -16.13
CA LYS A 160 -14.21 7.06 -15.99
C LYS A 160 -15.03 6.66 -14.77
N ALA A 161 -15.57 5.45 -14.80
CA ALA A 161 -16.32 4.89 -13.69
C ALA A 161 -15.42 4.02 -12.82
N TYR A 162 -15.32 4.35 -11.53
CA TYR A 162 -14.61 3.57 -10.53
C TYR A 162 -15.53 3.16 -9.39
N THR A 163 -15.23 2.05 -8.76
CA THR A 163 -15.88 1.63 -7.50
C THR A 163 -15.55 2.62 -6.40
N VAL A 164 -16.51 2.90 -5.54
CA VAL A 164 -16.34 3.69 -4.32
C VAL A 164 -16.51 2.74 -3.15
N LEU A 165 -15.51 2.62 -2.30
CA LEU A 165 -15.52 1.72 -1.15
C LEU A 165 -15.85 2.46 0.14
N SER A 166 -16.51 1.76 1.06
CA SER A 166 -16.88 2.25 2.39
C SER A 166 -15.86 1.84 3.44
N LEU A 167 -15.83 2.57 4.56
CA LEU A 167 -15.12 2.14 5.75
C LEU A 167 -15.97 1.13 6.51
N ALA A 168 -15.37 0.02 6.93
CA ALA A 168 -16.02 -0.96 7.81
C ALA A 168 -16.49 -0.30 9.12
N GLU A 169 -17.65 -0.72 9.63
CA GLU A 169 -18.15 -0.21 10.90
C GLU A 169 -17.32 -0.75 12.09
N ASP A 170 -17.04 -2.03 12.07
CA ASP A 170 -16.27 -2.70 13.10
C ASP A 170 -14.77 -2.51 12.92
N ILE A 171 -14.07 -2.42 14.07
CA ILE A 171 -12.60 -2.42 14.11
C ILE A 171 -12.10 -3.85 13.87
N PRO A 172 -11.08 -4.04 13.00
CA PRO A 172 -10.58 -5.38 12.69
C PRO A 172 -9.94 -6.05 13.91
N LYS A 173 -10.19 -7.36 14.06
CA LYS A 173 -9.73 -8.18 15.17
C LYS A 173 -8.63 -9.15 14.75
N TYR A 174 -7.85 -9.62 15.71
CA TYR A 174 -6.83 -10.64 15.47
C TYR A 174 -7.43 -11.88 14.79
N GLY A 175 -6.84 -12.28 13.67
CA GLY A 175 -7.25 -13.44 12.91
C GLY A 175 -8.23 -13.15 11.78
N ASP A 176 -8.86 -11.96 11.75
CA ASP A 176 -9.75 -11.57 10.65
C ASP A 176 -9.03 -11.63 9.32
N LYS A 177 -9.68 -12.17 8.32
CA LYS A 177 -9.16 -12.20 6.98
C LYS A 177 -9.17 -10.80 6.38
N ILE A 178 -8.11 -10.47 5.67
CA ILE A 178 -8.01 -9.22 4.94
C ILE A 178 -7.35 -9.43 3.57
N ALA A 179 -7.64 -8.53 2.65
CA ALA A 179 -6.90 -8.39 1.39
C ALA A 179 -6.37 -6.96 1.24
N SER A 180 -5.19 -6.83 0.65
CA SER A 180 -4.60 -5.56 0.24
C SER A 180 -4.70 -5.40 -1.27
N MET A 181 -5.16 -4.24 -1.75
CA MET A 181 -5.14 -3.83 -3.15
C MET A 181 -4.04 -2.79 -3.35
N SER A 182 -2.98 -3.09 -4.07
CA SER A 182 -1.82 -2.20 -4.12
C SER A 182 -1.09 -2.19 -5.46
N ASN A 183 -0.11 -1.28 -5.59
CA ASN A 183 0.72 -1.12 -6.77
C ASN A 183 2.22 -1.31 -6.44
N PRO A 184 2.64 -2.49 -5.97
CA PRO A 184 3.99 -2.74 -5.46
C PRO A 184 5.04 -2.74 -6.58
N HIS A 185 6.23 -2.17 -6.31
CA HIS A 185 7.38 -2.15 -7.23
C HIS A 185 7.03 -1.68 -8.66
N GLY A 186 6.17 -0.68 -8.77
CA GLY A 186 5.70 -0.18 -10.06
C GLY A 186 4.69 -1.09 -10.77
N LYS A 187 4.39 -2.27 -10.26
CA LYS A 187 3.30 -3.11 -10.79
C LYS A 187 1.94 -2.48 -10.51
N ARG A 188 0.92 -2.96 -11.21
CA ARG A 188 -0.45 -2.44 -11.08
C ARG A 188 -1.39 -3.48 -10.50
N ASN A 189 -2.30 -3.01 -9.64
CA ASN A 189 -3.49 -3.76 -9.27
C ASN A 189 -3.21 -5.16 -8.70
N ILE A 190 -2.25 -5.25 -7.80
CA ILE A 190 -1.91 -6.51 -7.13
C ILE A 190 -2.79 -6.68 -5.89
N VAL A 191 -3.51 -7.79 -5.85
CA VAL A 191 -4.29 -8.20 -4.67
C VAL A 191 -3.55 -9.30 -3.93
N THR A 192 -3.38 -9.10 -2.64
CA THR A 192 -2.79 -10.09 -1.75
C THR A 192 -3.67 -10.29 -0.54
N ALA A 193 -3.85 -11.54 -0.09
CA ALA A 193 -4.64 -11.83 1.09
C ALA A 193 -3.78 -12.26 2.28
N GLY A 194 -4.33 -12.06 3.47
CA GLY A 194 -3.70 -12.39 4.73
C GLY A 194 -4.69 -12.31 5.89
N LYS A 195 -4.16 -12.02 7.06
CA LYS A 195 -4.95 -11.89 8.29
C LYS A 195 -4.40 -10.75 9.15
N ILE A 196 -5.27 -10.19 9.98
CA ILE A 196 -4.85 -9.30 11.06
C ILE A 196 -3.98 -10.08 12.05
N GLY A 197 -2.78 -9.61 12.25
CA GLY A 197 -1.74 -10.24 13.06
C GLY A 197 -1.56 -9.65 14.46
N SER A 198 -2.29 -8.56 14.79
CA SER A 198 -2.21 -7.90 16.09
C SER A 198 -3.38 -8.28 16.98
N LYS A 199 -3.13 -8.67 18.24
CA LYS A 199 -4.16 -8.80 19.29
C LYS A 199 -4.50 -7.47 19.95
N LYS A 200 -3.60 -6.48 19.82
CA LYS A 200 -3.73 -5.12 20.32
C LYS A 200 -3.20 -4.18 19.27
N PHE A 201 -3.71 -2.96 19.26
CA PHE A 201 -3.10 -1.88 18.52
C PHE A 201 -1.73 -1.54 19.13
N TRP A 202 -0.78 -1.20 18.27
CA TRP A 202 0.52 -0.76 18.69
C TRP A 202 0.57 0.75 18.52
N ASP A 203 0.94 1.46 19.57
CA ASP A 203 1.24 2.87 19.43
C ASP A 203 2.57 3.03 18.69
N TYR A 204 2.54 3.76 17.60
CA TYR A 204 3.73 4.21 16.91
C TYR A 204 3.99 5.64 17.37
N GLU A 205 5.15 5.87 17.95
CA GLU A 205 5.64 7.19 18.34
C GLU A 205 6.92 7.49 17.57
N ASP A 206 6.96 8.61 16.88
CA ASP A 206 8.18 9.22 16.39
C ASP A 206 8.39 10.53 17.15
N GLU A 207 9.35 10.55 18.06
CA GLU A 207 9.64 11.73 18.89
C GLU A 207 10.14 12.92 18.06
N SER A 208 10.82 12.65 16.92
CA SER A 208 11.35 13.70 16.04
C SER A 208 10.24 14.43 15.30
N GLU A 209 9.19 13.73 14.91
CA GLU A 209 8.03 14.27 14.19
C GLU A 209 6.83 14.56 15.08
N LYS A 210 6.91 14.25 16.39
CA LYS A 210 5.80 14.33 17.36
C LYS A 210 4.56 13.56 16.92
N VAL A 211 4.79 12.43 16.26
CA VAL A 211 3.74 11.58 15.71
C VAL A 211 3.41 10.47 16.70
N LYS A 212 2.12 10.31 16.99
CA LYS A 212 1.61 9.20 17.78
C LYS A 212 0.31 8.70 17.18
N TYR A 213 0.32 7.48 16.65
CA TYR A 213 -0.87 6.81 16.16
C TYR A 213 -0.82 5.32 16.44
N SER A 214 -1.98 4.70 16.52
CA SER A 214 -2.06 3.25 16.70
C SER A 214 -2.07 2.55 15.36
N ILE A 215 -1.35 1.45 15.26
CA ILE A 215 -1.27 0.62 14.07
C ILE A 215 -1.77 -0.79 14.34
N ILE A 216 -2.28 -1.42 13.29
CA ILE A 216 -2.53 -2.85 13.22
C ILE A 216 -1.46 -3.51 12.35
N ARG A 217 -1.10 -4.75 12.68
CA ARG A 217 -0.22 -5.57 11.84
C ARG A 217 -1.03 -6.58 11.04
N HIS A 218 -0.57 -6.88 9.84
CA HIS A 218 -1.22 -7.85 8.97
C HIS A 218 -0.19 -8.72 8.21
N SER A 219 -0.66 -9.84 7.67
CA SER A 219 0.18 -10.79 6.93
C SER A 219 -0.08 -10.81 5.42
N ALA A 220 -0.97 -9.94 4.88
CA ALA A 220 -1.05 -9.73 3.44
C ALA A 220 0.28 -9.17 2.94
N VAL A 221 0.84 -9.76 1.89
CA VAL A 221 2.17 -9.40 1.38
C VAL A 221 2.12 -8.04 0.72
N THR A 222 2.97 -7.14 1.18
CA THR A 222 3.13 -5.77 0.66
C THR A 222 4.60 -5.48 0.46
N SER A 223 4.91 -4.46 -0.31
CA SER A 223 6.27 -4.00 -0.56
C SER A 223 6.27 -2.53 -0.95
N GLU A 224 7.42 -1.97 -1.29
CA GLU A 224 7.55 -0.60 -1.77
C GLU A 224 6.51 -0.30 -2.87
N GLY A 225 5.80 0.83 -2.76
CA GLY A 225 4.67 1.19 -3.61
C GLY A 225 3.30 0.72 -3.09
N SER A 226 3.23 -0.10 -2.05
CA SER A 226 1.96 -0.46 -1.40
C SER A 226 1.45 0.59 -0.41
N SER A 227 2.27 1.56 -0.01
CA SER A 227 1.86 2.66 0.89
C SER A 227 0.59 3.35 0.38
N GLY A 228 -0.37 3.60 1.27
CA GLY A 228 -1.68 4.18 0.96
C GLY A 228 -2.73 3.18 0.46
N SER A 229 -2.39 1.90 0.26
CA SER A 229 -3.35 0.90 -0.18
C SER A 229 -4.40 0.55 0.88
N ALA A 230 -5.61 0.18 0.44
CA ALA A 230 -6.64 -0.32 1.33
C ALA A 230 -6.35 -1.74 1.79
N LEU A 231 -6.66 -2.01 3.07
CA LEU A 231 -6.96 -3.34 3.57
C LEU A 231 -8.46 -3.53 3.62
N LEU A 232 -8.96 -4.58 2.97
CA LEU A 232 -10.39 -4.90 2.90
C LEU A 232 -10.72 -6.13 3.74
N ASN A 233 -11.91 -6.16 4.35
CA ASN A 233 -12.50 -7.36 4.93
C ASN A 233 -13.21 -8.21 3.86
N GLU A 234 -13.88 -9.30 4.28
CA GLU A 234 -14.59 -10.20 3.36
C GLU A 234 -15.86 -9.55 2.76
N ASP A 235 -16.37 -8.46 3.34
CA ASP A 235 -17.50 -7.66 2.84
C ASP A 235 -17.02 -6.56 1.86
N LEU A 236 -15.73 -6.48 1.56
CA LEU A 236 -15.06 -5.48 0.73
C LEU A 236 -15.03 -4.07 1.33
N ASP A 237 -15.27 -3.94 2.63
CA ASP A 237 -15.13 -2.69 3.35
C ASP A 237 -13.70 -2.45 3.81
N ILE A 238 -13.30 -1.17 3.84
CA ILE A 238 -11.96 -0.74 4.25
C ILE A 238 -11.81 -0.89 5.76
N VAL A 239 -10.91 -1.76 6.21
CA VAL A 239 -10.54 -1.95 7.62
C VAL A 239 -9.25 -1.26 8.01
N GLY A 240 -8.53 -0.70 7.06
CA GLY A 240 -7.32 0.09 7.32
C GLY A 240 -6.63 0.58 6.05
N ILE A 241 -5.70 1.52 6.25
CA ILE A 241 -4.82 2.06 5.19
C ILE A 241 -3.39 1.63 5.48
N HIS A 242 -2.78 0.91 4.55
CA HIS A 242 -1.42 0.39 4.66
C HIS A 242 -0.38 1.51 4.63
N LEU A 243 0.58 1.47 5.53
CA LEU A 243 1.68 2.43 5.61
C LEU A 243 3.01 1.85 5.12
N GLY A 244 3.34 0.66 5.57
CA GLY A 244 4.63 0.05 5.31
C GLY A 244 4.71 -1.37 5.85
N GLY A 245 5.88 -1.98 5.73
CA GLY A 245 6.11 -3.35 6.19
C GLY A 245 7.45 -3.53 6.86
N ASN A 246 7.58 -4.64 7.58
CA ASN A 246 8.83 -5.09 8.16
C ASN A 246 9.38 -6.27 7.37
N GLU A 247 10.69 -6.24 7.15
CA GLU A 247 11.47 -7.32 6.57
C GLU A 247 12.41 -7.91 7.63
N ASN A 248 12.80 -9.17 7.45
CA ASN A 248 13.84 -9.79 8.26
C ASN A 248 15.24 -9.45 7.72
N LEU A 249 16.29 -9.95 8.39
CA LEU A 249 17.69 -9.76 7.98
C LEU A 249 18.02 -10.30 6.57
N PHE A 250 17.14 -11.09 5.98
CA PHE A 250 17.27 -11.65 4.62
C PHE A 250 16.40 -10.91 3.60
N HIS A 251 15.91 -9.70 3.94
CA HIS A 251 14.99 -8.92 3.10
C HIS A 251 13.69 -9.65 2.73
N GLN A 252 13.23 -10.57 3.61
CA GLN A 252 11.97 -11.27 3.42
C GLN A 252 10.87 -10.55 4.21
N TYR A 253 9.72 -10.36 3.58
CA TYR A 253 8.55 -9.77 4.20
C TYR A 253 8.11 -10.55 5.45
N VAL A 254 7.88 -9.85 6.54
CA VAL A 254 7.42 -10.42 7.82
C VAL A 254 5.99 -10.01 8.13
N SER A 255 5.68 -8.73 8.07
CA SER A 255 4.35 -8.19 8.34
C SER A 255 4.19 -6.78 7.79
N GLY A 256 2.98 -6.42 7.37
CA GLY A 256 2.60 -5.05 7.09
C GLY A 256 2.06 -4.34 8.31
N MET A 257 2.05 -3.02 8.24
CA MET A 257 1.49 -2.09 9.22
C MET A 257 0.44 -1.22 8.53
N ALA A 258 -0.67 -0.97 9.20
CA ALA A 258 -1.75 -0.14 8.67
C ALA A 258 -2.40 0.70 9.77
N ILE A 259 -2.94 1.86 9.40
CA ILE A 259 -3.83 2.66 10.22
C ILE A 259 -5.21 1.99 10.22
N PRO A 260 -5.81 1.64 11.36
CA PRO A 260 -7.13 1.02 11.40
C PRO A 260 -8.25 2.01 11.07
N ASN A 261 -9.39 1.47 10.64
CA ASN A 261 -10.53 2.24 10.13
C ASN A 261 -11.14 3.25 11.11
N ASP A 262 -11.05 3.02 12.42
CA ASP A 262 -11.51 3.98 13.43
C ASP A 262 -10.69 5.28 13.40
N GLN A 263 -9.36 5.19 13.23
CA GLN A 263 -8.50 6.36 13.07
C GLN A 263 -8.67 7.03 11.71
N VAL A 264 -8.89 6.24 10.64
CA VAL A 264 -9.26 6.80 9.32
C VAL A 264 -10.57 7.57 9.42
N ARG A 265 -11.55 7.04 10.14
CA ARG A 265 -12.83 7.73 10.39
C ARG A 265 -12.67 9.01 11.18
N ALA A 266 -11.82 9.00 12.22
CA ALA A 266 -11.50 10.22 12.99
C ALA A 266 -10.83 11.28 12.09
N PHE A 267 -9.87 10.89 11.26
CA PHE A 267 -9.22 11.76 10.27
C PHE A 267 -10.23 12.41 9.31
N LEU A 268 -11.15 11.62 8.73
CA LEU A 268 -12.20 12.14 7.85
C LEU A 268 -13.19 13.05 8.60
N GLY A 269 -13.46 12.75 9.88
CA GLY A 269 -14.28 13.62 10.74
C GLY A 269 -13.63 14.96 11.02
N GLU A 270 -12.32 15.03 11.11
CA GLU A 270 -11.58 16.31 11.21
C GLU A 270 -11.67 17.11 9.92
N TRP A 271 -11.49 16.46 8.76
CA TRP A 271 -11.66 17.11 7.45
C TRP A 271 -13.06 17.72 7.30
N ILE A 272 -14.13 16.98 7.62
CA ILE A 272 -15.51 17.48 7.51
C ILE A 272 -15.70 18.77 8.31
N LYS A 273 -15.10 18.89 9.49
CA LYS A 273 -15.16 20.12 10.30
C LYS A 273 -14.45 21.31 9.67
N THR A 274 -13.52 21.10 8.75
CA THR A 274 -12.81 22.20 8.06
C THR A 274 -13.62 22.79 6.91
N ILE A 275 -14.63 22.07 6.41
CA ILE A 275 -15.46 22.46 5.26
C ILE A 275 -16.91 22.83 5.66
N SER A 276 -17.25 22.65 6.96
CA SER A 276 -18.54 23.03 7.54
C SER A 276 -18.51 24.47 8.06
#